data_7493c31b4c74d3db76c1f695c668b73e
#
_entry.id   7493c31b4c74d3db76c1f695c668b73e
#
_cell.length_a   1.000
_cell.length_b   1.000
_cell.length_c   1.000
_cell.angle_alpha   90.00
_cell.angle_beta   90.00
_cell.angle_gamma   90.00
#
_symmetry.space_group_name_H-M   'P 1'
#
loop_
_entity.id
_entity.type
_entity.pdbx_description
1 polymer ?
#
loop_
_entity_poly.entity_id
_entity_poly.type
_entity_poly.pdbx_seq_one_letter_code
_entity_poly.pdbx_strand_id
1 'polypeptide(L)'
;VFDYLLSRHDELKWDFVQIQLNYVDWRHAKEVNTRNTDAEYLYAELVKRNIPAVIMEPLLGGRLSRLNDHLMARLKQRRPQESVASWAFRFAGTFPDVLTVLSGMTYMEHLQDNLRTFSPLVPCTEEEFTLLEDTAQRMLQYPTVPCNDCKYCMPCPYGLDIPAILLH
;
A
#
# COMPACT_ATOMS: atom_id res chain seq x y z
N VAL A 1 -5.07 12.59 15.61
CA VAL A 1 -4.59 11.52 16.52
C VAL A 1 -3.08 11.37 16.38
N PHE A 2 -2.53 11.15 15.16
CA PHE A 2 -1.11 10.92 14.92
C PHE A 2 -0.21 12.01 15.52
N ASP A 3 -0.43 13.28 15.19
CA ASP A 3 0.39 14.39 15.69
C ASP A 3 0.34 14.52 17.22
N TYR A 4 -0.83 14.28 17.82
CA TYR A 4 -0.96 14.25 19.27
C TYR A 4 -0.12 13.14 19.90
N LEU A 5 -0.15 11.94 19.35
CA LEU A 5 0.69 10.85 19.83
C LEU A 5 2.17 11.18 19.66
N LEU A 6 2.59 11.68 18.49
CA LEU A 6 3.99 12.08 18.28
C LEU A 6 4.46 13.18 19.22
N SER A 7 3.59 14.13 19.61
CA SER A 7 3.95 15.15 20.59
C SER A 7 4.25 14.59 21.99
N ARG A 8 3.86 13.33 22.25
CA ARG A 8 4.13 12.62 23.51
C ARG A 8 5.32 11.63 23.40
N HIS A 9 6.04 11.62 22.26
CA HIS A 9 7.12 10.67 22.05
C HIS A 9 8.24 10.78 23.09
N ASP A 10 8.62 12.00 23.49
CA ASP A 10 9.67 12.23 24.50
C ASP A 10 9.33 11.61 25.86
N GLU A 11 8.05 11.52 26.17
CA GLU A 11 7.52 10.90 27.38
C GLU A 11 7.33 9.39 27.24
N LEU A 12 6.70 8.94 26.12
CA LEU A 12 6.24 7.57 25.94
C LEU A 12 7.26 6.65 25.26
N LYS A 13 8.24 7.22 24.54
CA LYS A 13 9.38 6.48 23.94
C LYS A 13 8.93 5.32 23.03
N TRP A 14 8.23 5.66 21.95
CA TRP A 14 7.80 4.65 20.94
C TRP A 14 9.01 3.93 20.34
N ASP A 15 9.01 2.59 20.34
CA ASP A 15 10.03 1.77 19.68
C ASP A 15 9.82 1.73 18.16
N PHE A 16 8.57 1.77 17.71
CA PHE A 16 8.16 1.88 16.31
C PHE A 16 6.74 2.41 16.21
N VAL A 17 6.36 2.84 15.02
CA VAL A 17 4.98 3.24 14.71
C VAL A 17 4.50 2.53 13.45
N GLN A 18 3.31 1.93 13.53
CA GLN A 18 2.67 1.31 12.37
C GLN A 18 1.89 2.36 11.59
N ILE A 19 2.20 2.50 10.30
CA ILE A 19 1.52 3.41 9.37
C ILE A 19 1.05 2.67 8.12
N GLN A 20 -0.04 3.15 7.52
CA GLN A 20 -0.46 2.73 6.19
C GLN A 20 0.42 3.42 5.15
N LEU A 21 1.10 2.64 4.29
CA LEU A 21 1.97 3.19 3.26
C LEU A 21 1.96 2.30 2.01
N ASN A 22 1.61 2.89 0.90
CA ASN A 22 1.71 2.37 -0.45
C ASN A 22 1.78 3.55 -1.44
N TYR A 23 2.02 3.31 -2.72
CA TYR A 23 2.22 4.39 -3.70
C TYR A 23 0.96 5.23 -4.00
N VAL A 24 -0.25 4.79 -3.59
CA VAL A 24 -1.48 5.61 -3.65
C VAL A 24 -1.60 6.47 -2.40
N ASP A 25 -1.53 5.85 -1.22
CA ASP A 25 -1.63 6.58 0.05
C ASP A 25 -0.44 7.51 0.31
N TRP A 26 0.63 7.38 -0.47
CA TRP A 26 1.80 8.25 -0.35
C TRP A 26 1.42 9.73 -0.42
N ARG A 27 0.61 10.12 -1.41
CA ARG A 27 0.17 11.52 -1.65
C ARG A 27 -1.33 11.68 -1.85
N HIS A 28 -2.08 10.58 -1.87
CA HIS A 28 -3.51 10.58 -2.22
C HIS A 28 -4.35 9.81 -1.20
N ALA A 29 -3.91 9.75 0.06
CA ALA A 29 -4.62 8.99 1.09
C ALA A 29 -6.03 9.52 1.35
N LYS A 30 -6.24 10.84 1.21
CA LYS A 30 -7.55 11.47 1.42
C LYS A 30 -8.55 11.17 0.33
N GLU A 31 -8.10 10.95 -0.91
CA GLU A 31 -8.95 10.50 -2.02
C GLU A 31 -9.43 9.05 -1.82
N VAL A 32 -8.62 8.24 -1.14
CA VAL A 32 -9.01 6.87 -0.76
C VAL A 32 -9.99 6.88 0.41
N ASN A 33 -9.68 7.66 1.44
CA ASN A 33 -10.55 7.86 2.62
C ASN A 33 -10.25 9.22 3.25
N THR A 34 -11.27 10.05 3.37
CA THR A 34 -11.15 11.43 3.89
C THR A 34 -10.56 11.55 5.30
N ARG A 35 -10.56 10.44 6.06
CA ARG A 35 -9.96 10.37 7.41
C ARG A 35 -8.47 10.01 7.38
N ASN A 36 -7.94 9.58 6.25
CA ASN A 36 -6.54 9.21 6.11
C ASN A 36 -5.66 10.46 5.98
N THR A 37 -4.39 10.28 6.31
CA THR A 37 -3.34 11.28 6.15
C THR A 37 -2.30 10.69 5.20
N ASP A 38 -1.74 11.51 4.31
CA ASP A 38 -0.75 11.09 3.34
C ASP A 38 0.47 10.46 4.02
N ALA A 39 0.88 9.31 3.50
CA ALA A 39 1.95 8.54 4.08
C ALA A 39 3.31 9.25 3.99
N GLU A 40 3.53 10.10 3.00
CA GLU A 40 4.70 10.97 2.87
C GLU A 40 4.89 11.84 4.13
N TYR A 41 3.80 12.47 4.58
CA TYR A 41 3.82 13.26 5.82
C TYR A 41 4.08 12.39 7.05
N LEU A 42 3.34 11.26 7.19
CA LEU A 42 3.49 10.37 8.34
C LEU A 42 4.93 9.85 8.45
N TYR A 43 5.47 9.36 7.35
CA TYR A 43 6.83 8.84 7.29
C TYR A 43 7.87 9.92 7.60
N ALA A 44 7.75 11.10 7.00
CA ALA A 44 8.68 12.22 7.25
C ALA A 44 8.70 12.63 8.73
N GLU A 45 7.56 12.64 9.41
CA GLU A 45 7.49 12.96 10.83
C GLU A 45 8.11 11.88 11.74
N LEU A 46 8.06 10.61 11.33
CA LEU A 46 8.73 9.51 12.03
C LEU A 46 10.26 9.60 11.85
N VAL A 47 10.73 9.82 10.62
CA VAL A 47 12.17 9.98 10.30
C VAL A 47 12.79 11.12 11.12
N LYS A 48 12.13 12.27 11.22
CA LYS A 48 12.61 13.41 12.04
C LYS A 48 12.85 13.06 13.51
N ARG A 49 12.19 12.01 14.00
CA ARG A 49 12.27 11.57 15.40
C ARG A 49 13.04 10.26 15.59
N ASN A 50 13.64 9.74 14.52
CA ASN A 50 14.31 8.43 14.48
C ASN A 50 13.40 7.29 14.97
N ILE A 51 12.11 7.33 14.63
CA ILE A 51 11.15 6.27 14.96
C ILE A 51 10.98 5.38 13.74
N PRO A 52 11.32 4.08 13.82
CA PRO A 52 11.14 3.15 12.71
C PRO A 52 9.66 2.96 12.35
N ALA A 53 9.37 2.81 11.06
CA ALA A 53 8.03 2.53 10.57
C ALA A 53 7.80 1.03 10.34
N VAL A 54 6.67 0.53 10.81
CA VAL A 54 6.09 -0.75 10.38
C VAL A 54 4.98 -0.46 9.37
N ILE A 55 5.07 -1.03 8.18
CA ILE A 55 4.14 -0.71 7.10
C ILE A 55 2.97 -1.68 7.08
N MET A 56 1.75 -1.13 7.18
CA MET A 56 0.50 -1.85 6.90
C MET A 56 -0.10 -1.40 5.57
N GLU A 57 -1.03 -2.20 5.04
CA GLU A 57 -1.74 -1.92 3.78
C GLU A 57 -0.83 -1.64 2.57
N PRO A 58 0.30 -2.35 2.40
CA PRO A 58 1.18 -2.11 1.26
C PRO A 58 0.48 -2.35 -0.08
N LEU A 59 -0.56 -3.19 -0.10
CA LEU A 59 -1.37 -3.50 -1.27
C LEU A 59 -2.72 -2.79 -1.30
N LEU A 60 -2.98 -1.85 -0.40
CA LEU A 60 -4.26 -1.11 -0.31
C LEU A 60 -5.46 -2.07 -0.31
N GLY A 61 -5.49 -2.99 0.68
CA GLY A 61 -6.51 -4.03 0.76
C GLY A 61 -6.50 -5.04 -0.39
N GLY A 62 -5.37 -5.21 -1.08
CA GLY A 62 -5.22 -6.08 -2.24
C GLY A 62 -5.46 -5.41 -3.60
N ARG A 63 -5.94 -4.17 -3.65
CA ARG A 63 -6.22 -3.45 -4.90
C ARG A 63 -4.98 -3.28 -5.78
N LEU A 64 -3.81 -3.10 -5.16
CA LEU A 64 -2.54 -2.90 -5.88
C LEU A 64 -1.91 -4.20 -6.38
N SER A 65 -2.49 -5.35 -6.08
CA SER A 65 -2.11 -6.62 -6.69
C SER A 65 -2.91 -6.94 -7.96
N ARG A 66 -4.00 -6.21 -8.21
CA ARG A 66 -4.93 -6.45 -9.31
C ARG A 66 -5.41 -5.14 -9.93
N LEU A 67 -4.57 -4.57 -10.76
CA LEU A 67 -4.88 -3.36 -11.54
C LEU A 67 -5.65 -3.73 -12.82
N ASN A 68 -6.21 -2.72 -13.50
CA ASN A 68 -6.74 -2.92 -14.84
C ASN A 68 -5.62 -3.24 -15.85
N ASP A 69 -5.99 -3.86 -17.00
CA ASP A 69 -5.02 -4.35 -17.99
C ASP A 69 -4.07 -3.27 -18.51
N HIS A 70 -4.56 -2.04 -18.68
CA HIS A 70 -3.74 -0.93 -19.17
C HIS A 70 -2.64 -0.56 -18.16
N LEU A 71 -2.97 -0.44 -16.88
CA LEU A 71 -2.00 -0.13 -15.82
C LEU A 71 -1.05 -1.30 -15.57
N MET A 72 -1.55 -2.55 -15.61
CA MET A 72 -0.71 -3.74 -15.52
C MET A 72 0.31 -3.79 -16.67
N ALA A 73 -0.13 -3.53 -17.91
CA ALA A 73 0.75 -3.54 -19.09
C ALA A 73 1.91 -2.53 -18.94
N ARG A 74 1.65 -1.34 -18.43
CA ARG A 74 2.66 -0.30 -18.18
C ARG A 74 3.72 -0.75 -17.18
N LEU A 75 3.31 -1.35 -16.06
CA LEU A 75 4.24 -1.89 -15.06
C LEU A 75 5.05 -3.05 -15.63
N LYS A 76 4.40 -3.97 -16.36
CA LYS A 76 5.04 -5.09 -17.03
C LYS A 76 6.00 -4.67 -18.14
N GLN A 77 5.75 -3.58 -18.84
CA GLN A 77 6.68 -3.04 -19.83
C GLN A 77 8.02 -2.63 -19.19
N ARG A 78 8.00 -2.07 -17.98
CA ARG A 78 9.21 -1.67 -17.25
C ARG A 78 9.93 -2.87 -16.63
N ARG A 79 9.17 -3.83 -16.03
CA ARG A 79 9.71 -5.05 -15.40
C ARG A 79 8.85 -6.26 -15.74
N PRO A 80 9.10 -6.93 -16.87
CA PRO A 80 8.25 -7.99 -17.40
C PRO A 80 8.10 -9.20 -16.47
N GLN A 81 9.14 -9.50 -15.69
CA GLN A 81 9.19 -10.70 -14.82
C GLN A 81 8.61 -10.47 -13.43
N GLU A 82 8.41 -9.22 -13.03
CA GLU A 82 7.89 -8.91 -11.70
C GLU A 82 6.36 -8.96 -11.67
N SER A 83 5.80 -9.38 -10.55
CA SER A 83 4.35 -9.32 -10.33
C SER A 83 3.88 -7.87 -10.19
N VAL A 84 2.57 -7.63 -10.32
CA VAL A 84 2.00 -6.31 -10.05
C VAL A 84 2.10 -5.96 -8.56
N ALA A 85 1.94 -6.96 -7.68
CA ALA A 85 2.07 -6.77 -6.24
C ALA A 85 3.49 -6.38 -5.81
N SER A 86 4.52 -6.92 -6.48
CA SER A 86 5.92 -6.62 -6.15
C SER A 86 6.25 -5.13 -6.26
N TRP A 87 5.60 -4.38 -7.14
CA TRP A 87 5.79 -2.94 -7.26
C TRP A 87 5.40 -2.19 -5.99
N ALA A 88 4.27 -2.54 -5.37
CA ALA A 88 3.83 -1.93 -4.14
C ALA A 88 4.71 -2.33 -2.95
N PHE A 89 5.15 -3.59 -2.89
CA PHE A 89 6.09 -4.05 -1.88
C PHE A 89 7.47 -3.39 -2.02
N ARG A 90 7.99 -3.28 -3.24
CA ARG A 90 9.25 -2.58 -3.51
C ARG A 90 9.16 -1.11 -3.14
N PHE A 91 8.04 -0.44 -3.51
CA PHE A 91 7.78 0.93 -3.09
C PHE A 91 7.90 1.08 -1.57
N ALA A 92 7.14 0.28 -0.82
CA ALA A 92 7.14 0.33 0.63
C ALA A 92 8.51 0.00 1.25
N GLY A 93 9.24 -0.97 0.68
CA GLY A 93 10.57 -1.38 1.14
C GLY A 93 11.72 -0.46 0.70
N THR A 94 11.45 0.52 -0.17
CA THR A 94 12.51 1.47 -0.63
C THR A 94 12.94 2.44 0.47
N PHE A 95 12.09 2.71 1.44
CA PHE A 95 12.34 3.70 2.48
C PHE A 95 13.24 3.14 3.59
N PRO A 96 14.39 3.79 3.91
CA PRO A 96 15.43 3.22 4.77
C PRO A 96 15.00 3.01 6.23
N ASP A 97 14.07 3.82 6.75
CA ASP A 97 13.59 3.71 8.14
C ASP A 97 12.36 2.80 8.28
N VAL A 98 12.06 2.01 7.24
CA VAL A 98 11.06 0.95 7.30
C VAL A 98 11.67 -0.29 7.94
N LEU A 99 11.17 -0.64 9.13
CA LEU A 99 11.60 -1.82 9.88
C LEU A 99 11.09 -3.11 9.23
N THR A 100 9.83 -3.11 8.80
CA THR A 100 9.20 -4.26 8.13
C THR A 100 7.94 -3.85 7.37
N VAL A 101 7.61 -4.64 6.34
CA VAL A 101 6.38 -4.49 5.55
C VAL A 101 5.49 -5.70 5.81
N LEU A 102 4.29 -5.47 6.34
CA LEU A 102 3.33 -6.51 6.64
C LEU A 102 2.67 -7.02 5.35
N SER A 103 2.44 -8.32 5.25
CA SER A 103 1.78 -8.93 4.10
C SER A 103 0.77 -9.98 4.53
N GLY A 104 -0.46 -9.86 4.03
CA GLY A 104 -1.53 -10.85 4.21
C GLY A 104 -1.43 -11.98 3.19
N MET A 105 -0.45 -12.86 3.34
CA MET A 105 -0.23 -14.00 2.45
C MET A 105 -1.22 -15.12 2.74
N THR A 106 -2.05 -15.48 1.76
CA THR A 106 -3.04 -16.55 1.87
C THR A 106 -2.58 -17.83 1.16
N TYR A 107 -1.80 -17.70 0.08
CA TYR A 107 -1.34 -18.79 -0.76
C TYR A 107 0.18 -18.85 -0.79
N MET A 108 0.72 -20.05 -1.08
CA MET A 108 2.17 -20.27 -1.17
C MET A 108 2.83 -19.40 -2.26
N GLU A 109 2.10 -19.13 -3.34
CA GLU A 109 2.55 -18.27 -4.43
C GLU A 109 2.79 -16.83 -3.95
N HIS A 110 1.98 -16.32 -3.02
CA HIS A 110 2.20 -15.01 -2.41
C HIS A 110 3.52 -14.97 -1.62
N LEU A 111 3.79 -16.01 -0.83
CA LEU A 111 5.04 -16.12 -0.08
C LEU A 111 6.24 -16.17 -1.03
N GLN A 112 6.17 -16.98 -2.08
CA GLN A 112 7.25 -17.13 -3.07
C GLN A 112 7.51 -15.81 -3.81
N ASP A 113 6.47 -15.08 -4.17
CA ASP A 113 6.58 -13.78 -4.85
C ASP A 113 7.18 -12.72 -3.94
N ASN A 114 6.74 -12.68 -2.68
CA ASN A 114 7.29 -11.78 -1.68
C ASN A 114 8.76 -12.08 -1.37
N LEU A 115 9.14 -13.36 -1.25
CA LEU A 115 10.54 -13.75 -1.09
C LEU A 115 11.40 -13.30 -2.26
N ARG A 116 10.93 -13.46 -3.51
CA ARG A 116 11.64 -12.94 -4.70
C ARG A 116 11.77 -11.42 -4.66
N THR A 117 10.77 -10.72 -4.18
CA THR A 117 10.77 -9.25 -4.09
C THR A 117 11.75 -8.72 -3.04
N PHE A 118 11.86 -9.42 -1.90
CA PHE A 118 12.66 -8.96 -0.76
C PHE A 118 14.04 -9.63 -0.64
N SER A 119 14.39 -10.61 -1.47
CA SER A 119 15.65 -11.35 -1.37
C SER A 119 16.45 -11.42 -2.68
N PRO A 120 17.26 -10.39 -2.99
CA PRO A 120 17.41 -9.10 -2.33
C PRO A 120 16.33 -8.10 -2.76
N LEU A 121 15.97 -7.19 -1.86
CA LEU A 121 15.15 -6.05 -2.23
C LEU A 121 15.93 -5.12 -3.16
N VAL A 122 15.35 -4.82 -4.32
CA VAL A 122 15.86 -3.78 -5.23
C VAL A 122 14.97 -2.53 -5.06
N PRO A 123 15.47 -1.44 -4.46
CA PRO A 123 14.69 -0.22 -4.26
C PRO A 123 14.14 0.35 -5.57
N CYS A 124 13.04 1.08 -5.51
CA CYS A 124 12.51 1.81 -6.64
C CYS A 124 13.44 2.96 -7.04
N THR A 125 13.64 3.15 -8.36
CA THR A 125 14.34 4.34 -8.88
C THR A 125 13.41 5.55 -8.94
N GLU A 126 13.95 6.75 -9.14
CA GLU A 126 13.17 7.99 -9.33
C GLU A 126 12.16 7.88 -10.49
N GLU A 127 12.56 7.22 -11.59
CA GLU A 127 11.65 6.99 -12.72
C GLU A 127 10.52 6.03 -12.34
N GLU A 128 10.80 5.04 -11.50
CA GLU A 128 9.81 4.10 -11.00
C GLU A 128 8.87 4.77 -10.00
N PHE A 129 9.36 5.68 -9.16
CA PHE A 129 8.51 6.53 -8.32
C PHE A 129 7.55 7.37 -9.19
N THR A 130 8.06 8.00 -10.25
CA THR A 130 7.24 8.77 -11.19
C THR A 130 6.19 7.90 -11.88
N LEU A 131 6.56 6.69 -12.30
CA LEU A 131 5.64 5.72 -12.91
C LEU A 131 4.54 5.29 -11.95
N LEU A 132 4.87 5.06 -10.68
CA LEU A 132 3.90 4.66 -9.66
C LEU A 132 2.98 5.81 -9.26
N GLU A 133 3.49 7.04 -9.19
CA GLU A 133 2.68 8.25 -8.97
C GLU A 133 1.66 8.44 -10.11
N ASP A 134 2.08 8.35 -11.39
CA ASP A 134 1.16 8.41 -12.52
C ASP A 134 0.14 7.24 -12.52
N THR A 135 0.57 6.06 -12.05
CA THR A 135 -0.33 4.92 -11.88
C THR A 135 -1.40 5.21 -10.81
N ALA A 136 -1.01 5.77 -9.66
CA ALA A 136 -1.92 6.17 -8.59
C ALA A 136 -2.94 7.21 -9.09
N GLN A 137 -2.48 8.26 -9.75
CA GLN A 137 -3.36 9.30 -10.31
C GLN A 137 -4.38 8.73 -11.31
N ARG A 138 -3.96 7.82 -12.19
CA ARG A 138 -4.88 7.15 -13.13
C ARG A 138 -5.89 6.24 -12.45
N MET A 139 -5.49 5.54 -11.38
CA MET A 139 -6.44 4.75 -10.58
C MET A 139 -7.54 5.62 -9.97
N LEU A 140 -7.19 6.82 -9.52
CA LEU A 140 -8.11 7.76 -8.86
C LEU A 140 -9.03 8.51 -9.84
N GLN A 141 -8.69 8.56 -11.13
CA GLN A 141 -9.57 9.13 -12.16
C GLN A 141 -10.87 8.36 -12.37
N TYR A 142 -10.91 7.09 -11.97
CA TYR A 142 -12.08 6.23 -12.09
C TYR A 142 -12.65 5.93 -10.68
N PRO A 143 -13.63 6.70 -10.21
CA PRO A 143 -14.24 6.47 -8.90
C PRO A 143 -15.01 5.15 -8.92
N THR A 144 -14.40 4.11 -8.42
CA THR A 144 -15.05 2.82 -8.18
C THR A 144 -15.21 2.61 -6.69
N VAL A 145 -16.28 1.97 -6.26
CA VAL A 145 -16.37 1.47 -4.89
C VAL A 145 -15.34 0.35 -4.75
N PRO A 146 -14.29 0.54 -3.94
CA PRO A 146 -13.21 -0.44 -3.86
C PRO A 146 -13.70 -1.73 -3.21
N CYS A 147 -13.71 -2.81 -3.95
CA CYS A 147 -13.98 -4.15 -3.43
C CYS A 147 -12.77 -5.06 -3.71
N ASN A 148 -12.31 -5.76 -2.67
CA ASN A 148 -11.22 -6.75 -2.76
C ASN A 148 -11.70 -8.18 -2.46
N ASP A 149 -13.00 -8.41 -2.46
CA ASP A 149 -13.65 -9.70 -2.16
C ASP A 149 -13.26 -10.27 -0.78
N CYS A 150 -13.00 -9.41 0.20
CA CYS A 150 -12.67 -9.84 1.56
C CYS A 150 -13.84 -10.48 2.31
N LYS A 151 -15.07 -10.33 1.80
CA LYS A 151 -16.33 -10.91 2.33
C LYS A 151 -16.71 -10.47 3.75
N TYR A 152 -16.11 -9.41 4.31
CA TYR A 152 -16.52 -8.88 5.62
C TYR A 152 -17.96 -8.36 5.65
N CYS A 153 -18.52 -7.99 4.48
CA CYS A 153 -19.92 -7.63 4.32
C CYS A 153 -20.87 -8.84 4.17
N MET A 154 -20.35 -10.06 4.22
CA MET A 154 -21.13 -11.29 4.05
C MET A 154 -21.21 -12.09 5.37
N PRO A 155 -22.35 -12.77 5.62
CA PRO A 155 -23.59 -12.74 4.82
C PRO A 155 -24.32 -11.39 4.93
N CYS A 156 -24.82 -10.89 3.81
CA CYS A 156 -25.62 -9.68 3.81
C CYS A 156 -27.01 -9.97 4.42
N PRO A 157 -27.48 -9.19 5.42
CA PRO A 157 -28.80 -9.42 6.04
C PRO A 157 -29.98 -9.20 5.07
N TYR A 158 -29.74 -8.54 3.92
CA TYR A 158 -30.72 -8.32 2.87
C TYR A 158 -30.59 -9.31 1.69
N GLY A 159 -29.74 -10.33 1.81
CA GLY A 159 -29.57 -11.38 0.80
C GLY A 159 -28.82 -10.95 -0.47
N LEU A 160 -28.06 -9.83 -0.42
CA LEU A 160 -27.29 -9.34 -1.57
C LEU A 160 -25.92 -9.99 -1.60
N ASP A 161 -25.43 -10.35 -2.79
CA ASP A 161 -24.02 -10.66 -3.04
C ASP A 161 -23.26 -9.35 -3.31
N ILE A 162 -22.89 -8.67 -2.20
CA ILE A 162 -22.25 -7.36 -2.27
C ILE A 162 -20.94 -7.41 -3.05
N PRO A 163 -20.01 -8.37 -2.83
CA PRO A 163 -18.80 -8.48 -3.64
C PRO A 163 -19.08 -8.63 -5.13
N ALA A 164 -20.00 -9.50 -5.51
CA ALA A 164 -20.35 -9.69 -6.92
C ALA A 164 -20.87 -8.40 -7.57
N ILE A 165 -21.68 -7.62 -6.84
CA ILE A 165 -22.23 -6.34 -7.35
C ILE A 165 -21.12 -5.29 -7.50
N LEU A 166 -20.13 -5.25 -6.60
CA LEU A 166 -19.07 -4.23 -6.61
C LEU A 166 -17.88 -4.57 -7.53
N LEU A 167 -17.73 -5.84 -7.94
CA LEU A 167 -16.66 -6.29 -8.84
C LEU A 167 -17.06 -6.25 -10.34
N HIS A 168 -18.34 -6.00 -10.64
CA HIS A 168 -18.88 -5.81 -11.98
C HIS A 168 -19.07 -4.34 -12.30
#